data_df45fd702768be17563b41529f484631
#
_entry.id   df45fd702768be17563b41529f484631
#
_cell.length_a   1.000
_cell.length_b   1.000
_cell.length_c   1.000
_cell.angle_alpha   90.00
_cell.angle_beta   90.00
_cell.angle_gamma   90.00
#
_symmetry.space_group_name_H-M   'P 1'
#
loop_
_entity.id
_entity.type
_entity.pdbx_description
1 polymer ?
#
loop_
_entity_poly.entity_id
_entity_poly.type
_entity_poly.pdbx_seq_one_letter_code
_entity_poly.pdbx_strand_id
1 'polypeptide(L)'
;MQIYIISYLVSICFWIWIIMKYDKFEHEPLKTILFAFFIGGLISSLTAGIFNALFSLLINFRFAPGAAGEMSIGKSMLFFAFVGFNEEFFKAAATVLLIRKMKGFNEPADALVYAMSVAFGFSVFENLEYTMRLGLASFYIRQFNAVPLHIGLAAIWGIGIARAKYLHQGRYFRTMFPYILVAGFFHFIYNFAPLLMFYPWLSLLLPTVIAFLLIRFAIRKLKRYSEDGPFSNQLICRHCNTPNSLYAKVCKNCGEKFHLEFYRQCTSCGTKVDLQVPTCTNCGAEV
;
A
#
# COMPACT_ATOMS: atom_id res chain seq x y z
N MET A 1 -20.93 15.27 -17.73
CA MET A 1 -20.17 14.03 -18.07
C MET A 1 -18.68 14.31 -18.30
N GLN A 2 -18.30 15.25 -19.15
CA GLN A 2 -16.88 15.57 -19.44
C GLN A 2 -16.04 15.89 -18.19
N ILE A 3 -16.54 16.73 -17.27
CA ILE A 3 -15.81 17.12 -16.07
C ILE A 3 -15.47 15.91 -15.16
N TYR A 4 -16.36 14.92 -15.07
CA TYR A 4 -16.10 13.69 -14.31
C TYR A 4 -14.92 12.92 -14.93
N ILE A 5 -14.98 12.70 -16.25
CA ILE A 5 -13.92 11.95 -16.97
C ILE A 5 -12.57 12.65 -16.79
N ILE A 6 -12.52 13.97 -16.99
CA ILE A 6 -11.29 14.77 -16.83
C ILE A 6 -10.76 14.66 -15.39
N SER A 7 -11.62 14.80 -14.37
CA SER A 7 -11.22 14.72 -12.96
C SER A 7 -10.62 13.34 -12.61
N TYR A 8 -11.23 12.24 -13.11
CA TYR A 8 -10.70 10.90 -12.91
C TYR A 8 -9.37 10.69 -13.63
N LEU A 9 -9.24 11.15 -14.88
CA LEU A 9 -7.97 11.03 -15.62
C LEU A 9 -6.83 11.79 -14.93
N VAL A 10 -7.09 13.03 -14.49
CA VAL A 10 -6.10 13.83 -13.74
C VAL A 10 -5.68 13.12 -12.46
N SER A 11 -6.65 12.58 -11.70
CA SER A 11 -6.36 11.82 -10.47
C SER A 11 -5.49 10.58 -10.78
N ILE A 12 -5.85 9.80 -11.80
CA ILE A 12 -5.11 8.60 -12.19
C ILE A 12 -3.68 8.96 -12.57
N CYS A 13 -3.49 9.96 -13.44
CA CYS A 13 -2.16 10.41 -13.84
C CYS A 13 -1.33 10.90 -12.64
N PHE A 14 -1.93 11.67 -11.75
CA PHE A 14 -1.24 12.22 -10.57
C PHE A 14 -0.74 11.12 -9.63
N TRP A 15 -1.60 10.17 -9.24
CA TRP A 15 -1.23 9.14 -8.27
C TRP A 15 -0.27 8.09 -8.84
N ILE A 16 -0.43 7.72 -10.13
CA ILE A 16 0.55 6.86 -10.82
C ILE A 16 1.90 7.55 -10.89
N TRP A 17 1.92 8.86 -11.22
CA TRP A 17 3.16 9.63 -11.21
C TRP A 17 3.81 9.66 -9.83
N ILE A 18 3.03 9.82 -8.74
CA ILE A 18 3.56 9.77 -7.37
C ILE A 18 4.22 8.41 -7.09
N ILE A 19 3.55 7.29 -7.41
CA ILE A 19 4.09 5.94 -7.20
C ILE A 19 5.41 5.79 -7.95
N MET A 20 5.43 6.10 -9.25
CA MET A 20 6.63 5.98 -10.08
C MET A 20 7.77 6.90 -9.64
N LYS A 21 7.47 8.13 -9.23
CA LYS A 21 8.48 9.11 -8.77
C LYS A 21 9.31 8.60 -7.60
N TYR A 22 8.73 7.83 -6.70
CA TYR A 22 9.39 7.34 -5.50
C TYR A 22 9.96 5.92 -5.63
N ASP A 23 9.68 5.25 -6.73
CA ASP A 23 10.38 4.08 -7.25
C ASP A 23 11.61 4.57 -8.03
N LYS A 24 12.77 4.66 -7.35
CA LYS A 24 13.82 5.61 -7.73
C LYS A 24 14.89 5.05 -8.66
N PHE A 25 15.30 3.80 -8.49
CA PHE A 25 16.49 3.26 -9.17
C PHE A 25 16.17 2.25 -10.27
N GLU A 26 15.14 1.44 -10.08
CA GLU A 26 14.61 0.55 -11.10
C GLU A 26 13.11 0.80 -11.17
N HIS A 27 12.67 1.45 -12.25
CA HIS A 27 11.26 1.79 -12.42
C HIS A 27 10.50 0.62 -13.01
N GLU A 28 9.42 0.25 -12.34
CA GLU A 28 8.49 -0.71 -12.89
C GLU A 28 7.85 -0.19 -14.20
N PRO A 29 7.72 -1.05 -15.24
CA PRO A 29 7.11 -0.64 -16.50
C PRO A 29 5.69 -0.12 -16.29
N LEU A 30 5.37 1.05 -16.85
CA LEU A 30 4.04 1.67 -16.73
C LEU A 30 2.91 0.71 -17.09
N LYS A 31 3.08 -0.15 -18.12
CA LYS A 31 2.09 -1.17 -18.49
C LYS A 31 1.79 -2.16 -17.37
N THR A 32 2.80 -2.50 -16.57
CA THR A 32 2.67 -3.44 -15.44
C THR A 32 1.95 -2.78 -14.27
N ILE A 33 2.28 -1.52 -13.99
CA ILE A 33 1.59 -0.67 -13.01
C ILE A 33 0.12 -0.50 -13.40
N LEU A 34 -0.18 -0.17 -14.65
CA LEU A 34 -1.54 -0.04 -15.17
C LEU A 34 -2.29 -1.38 -15.13
N PHE A 35 -1.63 -2.49 -15.42
CA PHE A 35 -2.24 -3.82 -15.30
C PHE A 35 -2.61 -4.13 -13.84
N ALA A 36 -1.71 -3.86 -12.89
CA ALA A 36 -2.01 -4.02 -11.47
C ALA A 36 -3.16 -3.10 -11.02
N PHE A 37 -3.15 -1.85 -11.46
CA PHE A 37 -4.19 -0.86 -11.20
C PHE A 37 -5.56 -1.32 -11.71
N PHE A 38 -5.68 -1.65 -13.01
CA PHE A 38 -6.98 -1.99 -13.59
C PHE A 38 -7.44 -3.38 -13.17
N ILE A 39 -6.63 -4.40 -13.38
CA ILE A 39 -7.04 -5.79 -13.15
C ILE A 39 -7.06 -6.11 -11.67
N GLY A 40 -6.01 -5.76 -10.94
CA GLY A 40 -5.97 -5.98 -9.48
C GLY A 40 -7.00 -5.16 -8.74
N GLY A 41 -7.17 -3.89 -9.11
CA GLY A 41 -8.17 -2.99 -8.55
C GLY A 41 -9.59 -3.49 -8.80
N LEU A 42 -9.93 -3.89 -10.03
CA LEU A 42 -11.25 -4.39 -10.39
C LEU A 42 -11.57 -5.69 -9.66
N ILE A 43 -10.67 -6.68 -9.71
CA ILE A 43 -10.90 -7.99 -9.06
C ILE A 43 -11.09 -7.81 -7.56
N SER A 44 -10.21 -7.04 -6.90
CA SER A 44 -10.30 -6.83 -5.46
C SER A 44 -11.56 -6.05 -5.06
N SER A 45 -11.97 -5.03 -5.84
CA SER A 45 -13.18 -4.24 -5.60
C SER A 45 -14.44 -5.10 -5.73
N LEU A 46 -14.57 -5.88 -6.82
CA LEU A 46 -15.72 -6.74 -7.04
C LEU A 46 -15.82 -7.83 -5.96
N THR A 47 -14.71 -8.51 -5.65
CA THR A 47 -14.73 -9.58 -4.64
C THR A 47 -15.03 -9.03 -3.25
N ALA A 48 -14.36 -7.97 -2.83
CA ALA A 48 -14.64 -7.34 -1.54
C ALA A 48 -16.07 -6.84 -1.45
N GLY A 49 -16.60 -6.20 -2.50
CA GLY A 49 -17.98 -5.71 -2.56
C GLY A 49 -19.01 -6.82 -2.40
N ILE A 50 -18.81 -7.98 -3.05
CA ILE A 50 -19.69 -9.15 -2.89
C ILE A 50 -19.70 -9.61 -1.43
N PHE A 51 -18.52 -9.76 -0.80
CA PHE A 51 -18.45 -10.22 0.59
C PHE A 51 -19.00 -9.17 1.57
N ASN A 52 -18.79 -7.87 1.33
CA ASN A 52 -19.38 -6.80 2.11
C ASN A 52 -20.92 -6.86 2.04
N ALA A 53 -21.48 -7.07 0.84
CA ALA A 53 -22.93 -7.19 0.65
C ALA A 53 -23.49 -8.44 1.35
N LEU A 54 -22.86 -9.61 1.20
CA LEU A 54 -23.26 -10.84 1.89
C LEU A 54 -23.22 -10.68 3.41
N PHE A 55 -22.18 -10.06 3.94
CA PHE A 55 -22.07 -9.81 5.38
C PHE A 55 -23.13 -8.84 5.88
N SER A 56 -23.42 -7.77 5.11
CA SER A 56 -24.51 -6.84 5.40
C SER A 56 -25.87 -7.55 5.52
N LEU A 57 -26.15 -8.47 4.59
CA LEU A 57 -27.36 -9.29 4.63
C LEU A 57 -27.36 -10.23 5.86
N LEU A 58 -26.26 -10.89 6.16
CA LEU A 58 -26.13 -11.83 7.26
C LEU A 58 -26.45 -11.18 8.62
N ILE A 59 -25.95 -9.96 8.87
CA ILE A 59 -26.17 -9.25 10.14
C ILE A 59 -27.42 -8.38 10.11
N ASN A 60 -28.18 -8.40 9.01
CA ASN A 60 -29.33 -7.52 8.77
C ASN A 60 -28.98 -6.05 9.02
N PHE A 61 -27.94 -5.57 8.34
CA PHE A 61 -27.44 -4.20 8.44
C PHE A 61 -27.67 -3.46 7.13
N ARG A 62 -28.30 -2.29 7.21
CA ARG A 62 -28.48 -1.39 6.08
C ARG A 62 -27.86 -0.04 6.42
N PHE A 63 -26.83 0.33 5.69
CA PHE A 63 -26.26 1.67 5.80
C PHE A 63 -27.12 2.65 4.99
N ALA A 64 -27.85 3.51 5.68
CA ALA A 64 -28.61 4.59 5.08
C ALA A 64 -27.99 5.92 5.52
N PRO A 65 -27.35 6.69 4.61
CA PRO A 65 -26.86 8.02 4.92
C PRO A 65 -28.03 8.91 5.39
N GLY A 66 -27.92 9.52 6.57
CA GLY A 66 -28.96 10.37 7.16
C GLY A 66 -29.91 9.68 8.17
N ALA A 67 -29.91 8.35 8.26
CA ALA A 67 -30.72 7.59 9.24
C ALA A 67 -29.95 7.25 10.52
N ALA A 68 -29.04 8.10 10.96
CA ALA A 68 -28.13 7.84 12.08
C ALA A 68 -28.85 7.56 13.43
N GLY A 69 -30.12 7.95 13.58
CA GLY A 69 -30.89 7.70 14.81
C GLY A 69 -31.39 6.26 14.99
N GLU A 70 -31.44 5.45 13.93
CA GLU A 70 -31.97 4.08 13.96
C GLU A 70 -30.88 3.00 13.87
N MET A 71 -29.62 3.38 13.63
CA MET A 71 -28.53 2.41 13.47
C MET A 71 -27.96 1.98 14.81
N SER A 72 -27.97 0.67 15.07
CA SER A 72 -27.26 0.09 16.22
C SER A 72 -25.74 0.34 16.08
N ILE A 73 -25.16 1.07 17.04
CA ILE A 73 -23.70 1.32 17.07
C ILE A 73 -22.90 0.01 17.00
N GLY A 74 -23.37 -1.04 17.73
CA GLY A 74 -22.71 -2.34 17.72
C GLY A 74 -22.71 -3.01 16.34
N LYS A 75 -23.83 -2.95 15.60
CA LYS A 75 -23.89 -3.48 14.22
C LYS A 75 -23.02 -2.66 13.27
N SER A 76 -22.98 -1.33 13.42
CA SER A 76 -22.12 -0.45 12.62
C SER A 76 -20.64 -0.76 12.87
N MET A 77 -20.22 -0.91 14.12
CA MET A 77 -18.85 -1.29 14.47
C MET A 77 -18.49 -2.64 13.85
N LEU A 78 -19.34 -3.64 14.00
CA LEU A 78 -19.13 -4.98 13.45
C LEU A 78 -19.03 -4.95 11.94
N PHE A 79 -19.92 -4.22 11.26
CA PHE A 79 -19.93 -4.09 9.82
C PHE A 79 -18.66 -3.39 9.29
N PHE A 80 -18.32 -2.22 9.84
CA PHE A 80 -17.14 -1.49 9.37
C PHE A 80 -15.82 -2.17 9.74
N ALA A 81 -15.76 -2.91 10.85
CA ALA A 81 -14.62 -3.76 11.14
C ALA A 81 -14.46 -4.86 10.08
N PHE A 82 -15.55 -5.57 9.76
CA PHE A 82 -15.53 -6.56 8.69
C PHE A 82 -15.10 -5.95 7.35
N VAL A 83 -15.70 -4.84 6.92
CA VAL A 83 -15.38 -4.15 5.66
C VAL A 83 -13.89 -3.81 5.60
N GLY A 84 -13.34 -3.19 6.66
CA GLY A 84 -11.93 -2.80 6.69
C GLY A 84 -10.98 -3.99 6.49
N PHE A 85 -11.21 -5.11 7.20
CA PHE A 85 -10.38 -6.31 7.04
C PHE A 85 -10.60 -7.01 5.71
N ASN A 86 -11.85 -7.16 5.28
CA ASN A 86 -12.24 -7.81 4.05
C ASN A 86 -11.61 -7.13 2.83
N GLU A 87 -11.67 -5.82 2.75
CA GLU A 87 -11.12 -5.06 1.63
C GLU A 87 -9.59 -5.13 1.58
N GLU A 88 -8.90 -4.95 2.72
CA GLU A 88 -7.44 -5.06 2.75
C GLU A 88 -6.98 -6.49 2.42
N PHE A 89 -7.73 -7.50 2.86
CA PHE A 89 -7.46 -8.90 2.51
C PHE A 89 -7.55 -9.15 1.00
N PHE A 90 -8.64 -8.72 0.34
CA PHE A 90 -8.80 -8.97 -1.09
C PHE A 90 -7.84 -8.15 -1.97
N LYS A 91 -7.50 -6.92 -1.58
CA LYS A 91 -6.44 -6.14 -2.24
C LYS A 91 -5.08 -6.85 -2.14
N ALA A 92 -4.71 -7.31 -0.96
CA ALA A 92 -3.47 -8.04 -0.74
C ALA A 92 -3.46 -9.38 -1.50
N ALA A 93 -4.55 -10.13 -1.48
CA ALA A 93 -4.70 -11.40 -2.22
C ALA A 93 -4.57 -11.18 -3.73
N ALA A 94 -5.27 -10.19 -4.29
CA ALA A 94 -5.17 -9.82 -5.70
C ALA A 94 -3.73 -9.46 -6.08
N THR A 95 -3.04 -8.68 -5.24
CA THR A 95 -1.63 -8.33 -5.46
C THR A 95 -0.74 -9.58 -5.51
N VAL A 96 -0.86 -10.50 -4.54
CA VAL A 96 -0.07 -11.74 -4.53
C VAL A 96 -0.33 -12.61 -5.75
N LEU A 97 -1.59 -12.71 -6.19
CA LEU A 97 -1.94 -13.46 -7.41
C LEU A 97 -1.31 -12.87 -8.66
N LEU A 98 -1.24 -11.54 -8.76
CA LEU A 98 -0.63 -10.84 -9.88
C LEU A 98 0.89 -11.00 -9.89
N ILE A 99 1.56 -10.70 -8.78
CA ILE A 99 3.03 -10.71 -8.71
C ILE A 99 3.65 -12.09 -8.93
N ARG A 100 2.94 -13.18 -8.60
CA ARG A 100 3.39 -14.55 -8.90
C ARG A 100 3.57 -14.81 -10.39
N LYS A 101 2.89 -14.05 -11.26
CA LYS A 101 2.96 -14.17 -12.72
C LYS A 101 3.88 -13.11 -13.35
N MET A 102 4.36 -12.14 -12.58
CA MET A 102 5.20 -11.03 -13.04
C MET A 102 6.67 -11.38 -12.90
N LYS A 103 7.41 -11.32 -14.04
CA LYS A 103 8.85 -11.56 -14.05
C LYS A 103 9.67 -10.39 -13.48
N GLY A 104 9.09 -9.18 -13.49
CA GLY A 104 9.73 -7.94 -13.01
C GLY A 104 9.73 -7.77 -11.50
N PHE A 105 9.13 -8.68 -10.72
CA PHE A 105 9.18 -8.58 -9.26
C PHE A 105 10.57 -9.02 -8.77
N ASN A 106 11.55 -8.12 -8.71
CA ASN A 106 12.96 -8.40 -8.50
C ASN A 106 13.61 -7.62 -7.33
N GLU A 107 12.90 -6.62 -6.76
CA GLU A 107 13.34 -5.94 -5.53
C GLU A 107 12.19 -5.73 -4.53
N PRO A 108 12.49 -5.44 -3.23
CA PRO A 108 11.46 -5.21 -2.21
C PRO A 108 10.55 -4.01 -2.48
N ALA A 109 11.02 -3.00 -3.21
CA ALA A 109 10.23 -1.82 -3.59
C ALA A 109 9.05 -2.20 -4.47
N ASP A 110 9.22 -3.18 -5.38
CA ASP A 110 8.17 -3.63 -6.30
C ASP A 110 6.94 -4.13 -5.57
N ALA A 111 7.14 -4.77 -4.40
CA ALA A 111 6.02 -5.21 -3.57
C ALA A 111 5.13 -4.03 -3.14
N LEU A 112 5.74 -2.88 -2.84
CA LEU A 112 5.00 -1.67 -2.49
C LEU A 112 4.38 -1.02 -3.72
N VAL A 113 5.11 -0.94 -4.85
CA VAL A 113 4.62 -0.38 -6.12
C VAL A 113 3.35 -1.12 -6.56
N TYR A 114 3.39 -2.45 -6.62
CA TYR A 114 2.22 -3.25 -7.03
C TYR A 114 1.09 -3.19 -6.01
N ALA A 115 1.41 -3.25 -4.70
CA ALA A 115 0.42 -3.11 -3.63
C ALA A 115 -0.33 -1.78 -3.72
N MET A 116 0.41 -0.67 -3.83
CA MET A 116 -0.14 0.67 -3.93
C MET A 116 -0.95 0.85 -5.22
N SER A 117 -0.49 0.25 -6.34
CA SER A 117 -1.20 0.31 -7.62
C SER A 117 -2.55 -0.43 -7.58
N VAL A 118 -2.61 -1.63 -7.01
CA VAL A 118 -3.86 -2.38 -6.82
C VAL A 118 -4.82 -1.62 -5.93
N ALA A 119 -4.34 -1.11 -4.79
CA ALA A 119 -5.18 -0.36 -3.85
C ALA A 119 -5.67 0.97 -4.42
N PHE A 120 -4.86 1.63 -5.25
CA PHE A 120 -5.30 2.82 -5.96
C PHE A 120 -6.40 2.47 -6.98
N GLY A 121 -6.24 1.39 -7.76
CA GLY A 121 -7.27 0.90 -8.66
C GLY A 121 -8.57 0.59 -7.93
N PHE A 122 -8.48 -0.13 -6.80
CA PHE A 122 -9.62 -0.38 -5.91
C PHE A 122 -10.33 0.92 -5.53
N SER A 123 -9.57 1.90 -5.03
CA SER A 123 -10.10 3.19 -4.60
C SER A 123 -10.79 3.95 -5.73
N VAL A 124 -10.30 3.86 -6.97
CA VAL A 124 -10.93 4.49 -8.14
C VAL A 124 -12.29 3.85 -8.45
N PHE A 125 -12.40 2.51 -8.41
CA PHE A 125 -13.67 1.81 -8.62
C PHE A 125 -14.67 2.12 -7.50
N GLU A 126 -14.23 2.11 -6.26
CA GLU A 126 -15.06 2.50 -5.12
C GLU A 126 -15.51 3.97 -5.21
N ASN A 127 -14.60 4.88 -5.55
CA ASN A 127 -14.93 6.30 -5.71
C ASN A 127 -15.93 6.54 -6.84
N LEU A 128 -15.89 5.73 -7.90
CA LEU A 128 -16.89 5.81 -8.97
C LEU A 128 -18.30 5.52 -8.43
N GLU A 129 -18.43 4.48 -7.58
CA GLU A 129 -19.71 4.16 -6.92
C GLU A 129 -20.18 5.32 -6.02
N TYR A 130 -19.30 5.87 -5.17
CA TYR A 130 -19.64 7.02 -4.33
C TYR A 130 -20.00 8.26 -5.14
N THR A 131 -19.29 8.52 -6.24
CA THR A 131 -19.56 9.67 -7.10
C THR A 131 -20.93 9.55 -7.79
N MET A 132 -21.28 8.33 -8.24
CA MET A 132 -22.62 8.09 -8.84
C MET A 132 -23.76 8.27 -7.82
N ARG A 133 -23.53 7.93 -6.55
CA ARG A 133 -24.54 8.02 -5.49
C ARG A 133 -24.64 9.43 -4.87
N LEU A 134 -23.50 10.11 -4.66
CA LEU A 134 -23.40 11.34 -3.85
C LEU A 134 -22.91 12.57 -4.65
N GLY A 135 -22.63 12.40 -5.93
CA GLY A 135 -22.21 13.48 -6.82
C GLY A 135 -20.71 13.82 -6.73
N LEU A 136 -20.31 14.84 -7.51
CA LEU A 136 -18.92 15.21 -7.74
C LEU A 136 -18.20 15.74 -6.49
N ALA A 137 -18.92 16.35 -5.55
CA ALA A 137 -18.32 16.79 -4.28
C ALA A 137 -17.72 15.62 -3.50
N SER A 138 -18.39 14.47 -3.50
CA SER A 138 -17.86 13.23 -2.90
C SER A 138 -16.54 12.80 -3.53
N PHE A 139 -16.42 12.88 -4.86
CA PHE A 139 -15.16 12.60 -5.56
C PHE A 139 -14.02 13.44 -5.01
N TYR A 140 -14.16 14.77 -4.97
CA TYR A 140 -13.09 15.66 -4.53
C TYR A 140 -12.69 15.42 -3.07
N ILE A 141 -13.65 15.27 -2.16
CA ILE A 141 -13.36 14.94 -0.75
C ILE A 141 -12.55 13.65 -0.66
N ARG A 142 -12.96 12.61 -1.39
CA ARG A 142 -12.30 11.29 -1.36
C ARG A 142 -10.92 11.28 -2.00
N GLN A 143 -10.58 12.24 -2.88
CA GLN A 143 -9.21 12.41 -3.38
C GLN A 143 -8.22 12.78 -2.28
N PHE A 144 -8.66 13.49 -1.23
CA PHE A 144 -7.79 13.94 -0.14
C PHE A 144 -7.79 13.00 1.07
N ASN A 145 -8.75 12.11 1.19
CA ASN A 145 -8.82 11.19 2.32
C ASN A 145 -8.86 9.71 1.93
N ALA A 146 -9.79 9.25 1.09
CA ALA A 146 -9.94 7.84 0.74
C ALA A 146 -8.77 7.33 -0.13
N VAL A 147 -8.43 8.03 -1.21
CA VAL A 147 -7.34 7.60 -2.12
C VAL A 147 -6.01 7.48 -1.38
N PRO A 148 -5.51 8.52 -0.68
CA PRO A 148 -4.26 8.41 0.07
C PRO A 148 -4.33 7.40 1.21
N LEU A 149 -5.52 7.17 1.82
CA LEU A 149 -5.72 6.11 2.80
C LEU A 149 -5.45 4.74 2.19
N HIS A 150 -6.16 4.37 1.11
CA HIS A 150 -6.02 3.06 0.47
C HIS A 150 -4.59 2.79 0.02
N ILE A 151 -3.94 3.77 -0.63
CA ILE A 151 -2.54 3.67 -1.04
C ILE A 151 -1.62 3.49 0.18
N GLY A 152 -1.88 4.23 1.25
CA GLY A 152 -1.10 4.16 2.49
C GLY A 152 -1.24 2.83 3.23
N LEU A 153 -2.46 2.30 3.33
CA LEU A 153 -2.74 0.99 3.92
C LEU A 153 -2.08 -0.14 3.13
N ALA A 154 -2.11 -0.03 1.79
CA ALA A 154 -1.46 -1.00 0.93
C ALA A 154 0.05 -1.10 1.17
N ALA A 155 0.72 -0.01 1.50
CA ALA A 155 2.14 -0.06 1.84
C ALA A 155 2.41 -0.89 3.10
N ILE A 156 1.47 -0.97 4.06
CA ILE A 156 1.61 -1.79 5.28
C ILE A 156 1.69 -3.27 4.89
N TRP A 157 0.70 -3.81 4.19
CA TRP A 157 0.75 -5.22 3.80
C TRP A 157 1.68 -5.49 2.61
N GLY A 158 2.02 -4.48 1.80
CA GLY A 158 3.08 -4.53 0.82
C GLY A 158 4.46 -4.84 1.44
N ILE A 159 4.75 -4.29 2.64
CA ILE A 159 5.91 -4.69 3.46
C ILE A 159 5.83 -6.19 3.78
N GLY A 160 4.65 -6.68 4.15
CA GLY A 160 4.43 -8.11 4.40
C GLY A 160 4.72 -8.97 3.17
N ILE A 161 4.36 -8.51 1.97
CA ILE A 161 4.68 -9.19 0.69
C ILE A 161 6.19 -9.22 0.45
N ALA A 162 6.89 -8.08 0.59
CA ALA A 162 8.33 -8.00 0.45
C ALA A 162 9.04 -8.98 1.40
N ARG A 163 8.66 -8.96 2.68
CA ARG A 163 9.23 -9.87 3.68
C ARG A 163 8.91 -11.34 3.40
N ALA A 164 7.71 -11.64 2.90
CA ALA A 164 7.35 -13.00 2.53
C ALA A 164 8.26 -13.54 1.43
N LYS A 165 8.56 -12.74 0.40
CA LYS A 165 9.43 -13.15 -0.69
C LYS A 165 10.89 -13.22 -0.25
N TYR A 166 11.42 -12.18 0.36
CA TYR A 166 12.86 -12.00 0.57
C TYR A 166 13.37 -12.56 1.91
N LEU A 167 12.51 -12.78 2.91
CA LEU A 167 12.92 -13.28 4.23
C LEU A 167 12.28 -14.62 4.62
N HIS A 168 11.12 -14.96 4.04
CA HIS A 168 10.33 -16.10 4.50
C HIS A 168 9.97 -17.10 3.40
N GLN A 169 10.80 -17.18 2.35
CA GLN A 169 10.71 -18.21 1.29
C GLN A 169 9.32 -18.31 0.64
N GLY A 170 8.64 -17.19 0.43
CA GLY A 170 7.34 -17.15 -0.23
C GLY A 170 6.15 -17.57 0.65
N ARG A 171 6.28 -17.60 1.96
CA ARG A 171 5.18 -17.88 2.91
C ARG A 171 4.24 -16.67 3.03
N TYR A 172 3.64 -16.27 1.92
CA TYR A 172 2.87 -15.02 1.81
C TYR A 172 1.78 -14.88 2.86
N PHE A 173 0.85 -15.82 2.94
CA PHE A 173 -0.30 -15.71 3.85
C PHE A 173 0.14 -15.48 5.31
N ARG A 174 1.00 -16.35 5.83
CA ARG A 174 1.47 -16.27 7.22
C ARG A 174 2.22 -14.98 7.51
N THR A 175 3.01 -14.48 6.56
CA THR A 175 3.83 -13.28 6.74
C THR A 175 2.99 -12.01 6.60
N MET A 176 2.03 -11.98 5.67
CA MET A 176 1.19 -10.80 5.42
C MET A 176 0.08 -10.61 6.45
N PHE A 177 -0.44 -11.70 7.02
CA PHE A 177 -1.63 -11.66 7.87
C PHE A 177 -1.56 -10.59 8.98
N PRO A 178 -0.49 -10.47 9.80
CA PRO A 178 -0.41 -9.43 10.81
C PRO A 178 -0.43 -8.00 10.21
N TYR A 179 0.12 -7.80 9.03
CA TYR A 179 0.08 -6.50 8.34
C TYR A 179 -1.32 -6.17 7.83
N ILE A 180 -2.06 -7.18 7.34
CA ILE A 180 -3.47 -7.03 6.95
C ILE A 180 -4.32 -6.65 8.17
N LEU A 181 -4.08 -7.26 9.34
CA LEU A 181 -4.77 -6.91 10.57
C LEU A 181 -4.55 -5.44 10.96
N VAL A 182 -3.32 -4.97 10.88
CA VAL A 182 -2.99 -3.55 11.16
C VAL A 182 -3.66 -2.63 10.15
N ALA A 183 -3.57 -2.94 8.86
CA ALA A 183 -4.20 -2.15 7.81
C ALA A 183 -5.72 -2.12 7.95
N GLY A 184 -6.36 -3.29 8.19
CA GLY A 184 -7.80 -3.41 8.41
C GLY A 184 -8.29 -2.63 9.63
N PHE A 185 -7.49 -2.58 10.69
CA PHE A 185 -7.81 -1.77 11.87
C PHE A 185 -7.86 -0.27 11.58
N PHE A 186 -6.86 0.27 10.87
CA PHE A 186 -6.89 1.69 10.47
C PHE A 186 -7.99 1.97 9.45
N HIS A 187 -8.29 1.02 8.57
CA HIS A 187 -9.42 1.12 7.64
C HIS A 187 -10.76 1.13 8.38
N PHE A 188 -10.92 0.28 9.40
CA PHE A 188 -12.08 0.30 10.28
C PHE A 188 -12.27 1.68 10.94
N ILE A 189 -11.22 2.24 11.54
CA ILE A 189 -11.30 3.57 12.16
C ILE A 189 -11.74 4.63 11.13
N TYR A 190 -11.18 4.58 9.92
CA TYR A 190 -11.56 5.48 8.83
C TYR A 190 -13.06 5.37 8.48
N ASN A 191 -13.56 4.16 8.29
CA ASN A 191 -14.96 3.92 7.93
C ASN A 191 -15.93 4.25 9.07
N PHE A 192 -15.48 4.12 10.31
CA PHE A 192 -16.29 4.41 11.51
C PHE A 192 -16.31 5.90 11.86
N ALA A 193 -15.29 6.67 11.52
CA ALA A 193 -15.16 8.08 11.88
C ALA A 193 -16.36 8.95 11.47
N PRO A 194 -16.99 8.78 10.27
CA PRO A 194 -18.18 9.55 9.90
C PRO A 194 -19.40 9.35 10.83
N LEU A 195 -19.45 8.26 11.60
CA LEU A 195 -20.52 8.05 12.59
C LEU A 195 -20.36 8.91 13.85
N LEU A 196 -19.21 9.56 14.03
CA LEU A 196 -18.97 10.53 15.11
C LEU A 196 -19.63 11.87 14.80
N MET A 197 -20.88 11.84 14.35
CA MET A 197 -21.64 13.03 13.89
C MET A 197 -21.85 14.10 14.97
N PHE A 198 -21.75 13.74 16.25
CA PHE A 198 -21.81 14.71 17.35
C PHE A 198 -20.64 15.72 17.31
N TYR A 199 -19.57 15.39 16.58
CA TYR A 199 -18.41 16.25 16.35
C TYR A 199 -18.07 16.30 14.86
N PRO A 200 -18.79 17.10 14.05
CA PRO A 200 -18.63 17.12 12.59
C PRO A 200 -17.20 17.39 12.12
N TRP A 201 -16.45 18.24 12.85
CA TRP A 201 -15.06 18.51 12.57
C TRP A 201 -14.17 17.27 12.80
N LEU A 202 -14.48 16.41 13.78
CA LEU A 202 -13.74 15.18 14.06
C LEU A 202 -14.00 14.11 12.99
N SER A 203 -15.22 14.02 12.48
CA SER A 203 -15.59 13.09 11.42
C SER A 203 -14.87 13.35 10.09
N LEU A 204 -14.46 14.59 9.85
CA LEU A 204 -13.68 14.96 8.66
C LEU A 204 -12.16 14.97 8.93
N LEU A 205 -11.72 15.53 10.05
CA LEU A 205 -10.30 15.70 10.38
C LEU A 205 -9.61 14.36 10.66
N LEU A 206 -10.23 13.49 11.44
CA LEU A 206 -9.62 12.21 11.85
C LEU A 206 -9.26 11.34 10.63
N PRO A 207 -10.18 11.03 9.69
CA PRO A 207 -9.83 10.25 8.51
C PRO A 207 -8.81 10.95 7.61
N THR A 208 -8.86 12.27 7.50
CA THR A 208 -7.91 13.04 6.67
C THR A 208 -6.50 13.00 7.28
N VAL A 209 -6.36 13.16 8.59
CA VAL A 209 -5.06 13.06 9.27
C VAL A 209 -4.49 11.65 9.16
N ILE A 210 -5.31 10.62 9.37
CA ILE A 210 -4.88 9.22 9.21
C ILE A 210 -4.38 8.99 7.79
N ALA A 211 -5.14 9.40 6.78
CA ALA A 211 -4.77 9.25 5.38
C ALA A 211 -3.44 9.95 5.06
N PHE A 212 -3.25 11.19 5.57
CA PHE A 212 -2.00 11.93 5.39
C PHE A 212 -0.80 11.23 6.04
N LEU A 213 -0.95 10.71 7.26
CA LEU A 213 0.13 10.00 7.94
C LEU A 213 0.48 8.70 7.21
N LEU A 214 -0.53 7.96 6.74
CA LEU A 214 -0.35 6.71 6.02
C LEU A 214 0.30 6.90 4.66
N ILE A 215 -0.11 7.91 3.87
CA ILE A 215 0.54 8.17 2.58
C ILE A 215 1.99 8.64 2.76
N ARG A 216 2.25 9.47 3.78
CA ARG A 216 3.62 9.88 4.14
C ARG A 216 4.48 8.67 4.55
N PHE A 217 3.90 7.73 5.31
CA PHE A 217 4.56 6.48 5.65
C PHE A 217 4.86 5.64 4.39
N ALA A 218 3.88 5.48 3.49
CA ALA A 218 4.01 4.71 2.26
C ALA A 218 5.14 5.25 1.37
N ILE A 219 5.15 6.56 1.12
CA ILE A 219 6.18 7.24 0.32
C ILE A 219 7.57 7.05 0.94
N ARG A 220 7.69 7.21 2.27
CA ARG A 220 8.97 7.01 2.96
C ARG A 220 9.47 5.56 2.86
N LYS A 221 8.56 4.59 2.97
CA LYS A 221 8.90 3.17 2.87
C LYS A 221 9.29 2.78 1.45
N LEU A 222 8.53 3.23 0.45
CA LEU A 222 8.83 2.98 -0.96
C LEU A 222 10.22 3.55 -1.32
N LYS A 223 10.44 4.85 -1.04
CA LYS A 223 11.75 5.48 -1.25
C LYS A 223 12.88 4.70 -0.56
N ARG A 224 12.63 4.25 0.67
CA ARG A 224 13.62 3.51 1.43
C ARG A 224 13.95 2.15 0.81
N TYR A 225 12.93 1.40 0.41
CA TYR A 225 13.14 0.08 -0.18
C TYR A 225 13.85 0.16 -1.53
N SER A 226 13.54 1.19 -2.34
CA SER A 226 14.27 1.47 -3.57
C SER A 226 15.74 1.89 -3.29
N GLU A 227 16.01 2.71 -2.25
CA GLU A 227 17.38 3.09 -1.86
C GLU A 227 18.20 1.95 -1.28
N ASP A 228 17.60 1.06 -0.52
CA ASP A 228 18.23 -0.14 0.04
C ASP A 228 18.31 -1.29 -1.00
N GLY A 229 17.56 -1.20 -2.12
CA GLY A 229 17.44 -2.21 -3.18
C GLY A 229 18.76 -2.49 -3.92
N PRO A 230 18.80 -3.58 -4.71
CA PRO A 230 20.03 -4.03 -5.39
C PRO A 230 20.45 -3.09 -6.52
N PHE A 231 19.52 -2.32 -7.08
CA PHE A 231 19.77 -1.40 -8.20
C PHE A 231 20.33 -0.04 -7.75
N SER A 232 20.29 0.27 -6.47
CA SER A 232 20.93 1.48 -5.92
C SER A 232 22.45 1.32 -5.89
N ASN A 233 23.16 2.26 -6.51
CA ASN A 233 24.63 2.28 -6.57
C ASN A 233 25.30 2.88 -5.33
N GLN A 234 24.54 3.16 -4.27
CA GLN A 234 25.06 3.79 -3.05
C GLN A 234 24.26 3.38 -1.81
N LEU A 235 24.89 3.52 -0.64
CA LEU A 235 24.24 3.34 0.65
C LEU A 235 23.87 4.71 1.22
N ILE A 236 22.58 4.94 1.47
CA ILE A 236 22.11 6.16 2.11
C ILE A 236 22.06 5.94 3.62
N CYS A 237 22.81 6.74 4.36
CA CYS A 237 22.83 6.67 5.83
C CYS A 237 21.46 7.00 6.41
N ARG A 238 20.98 6.15 7.32
CA ARG A 238 19.67 6.33 7.99
C ARG A 238 19.66 7.48 8.97
N HIS A 239 20.80 7.79 9.55
CA HIS A 239 20.92 8.82 10.59
C HIS A 239 21.08 10.23 10.01
N CYS A 240 21.95 10.40 9.00
CA CYS A 240 22.29 11.73 8.47
C CYS A 240 22.02 11.94 6.98
N ASN A 241 21.37 10.98 6.30
CA ASN A 241 21.04 10.98 4.87
C ASN A 241 22.25 11.15 3.92
N THR A 242 23.47 10.98 4.40
CA THR A 242 24.68 11.11 3.60
C THR A 242 24.81 9.89 2.67
N PRO A 243 25.00 10.08 1.34
CA PRO A 243 25.31 9.00 0.42
C PRO A 243 26.71 8.47 0.65
N ASN A 244 26.85 7.13 0.64
CA ASN A 244 28.10 6.42 0.85
C ASN A 244 28.32 5.40 -0.26
N SER A 245 29.57 4.96 -0.45
CA SER A 245 29.89 3.86 -1.35
C SER A 245 29.18 2.57 -0.91
N LEU A 246 28.86 1.69 -1.87
CA LEU A 246 28.35 0.34 -1.61
C LEU A 246 29.28 -0.49 -0.71
N TYR A 247 30.58 -0.15 -0.69
CA TYR A 247 31.60 -0.83 0.08
C TYR A 247 31.76 -0.29 1.51
N ALA A 248 31.05 0.79 1.85
CA ALA A 248 31.17 1.41 3.16
C ALA A 248 30.53 0.54 4.25
N LYS A 249 31.29 0.18 5.29
CA LYS A 249 30.80 -0.53 6.48
C LYS A 249 30.13 0.41 7.48
N VAL A 250 30.56 1.68 7.47
CA VAL A 250 30.05 2.76 8.32
C VAL A 250 29.85 4.03 7.50
N CYS A 251 28.97 4.90 7.96
CA CYS A 251 28.74 6.19 7.32
C CYS A 251 29.99 7.09 7.46
N LYS A 252 30.45 7.63 6.32
CA LYS A 252 31.60 8.53 6.27
C LYS A 252 31.39 9.83 7.04
N ASN A 253 30.16 10.24 7.31
CA ASN A 253 29.82 11.49 7.98
C ASN A 253 29.53 11.32 9.47
N CYS A 254 28.75 10.31 9.88
CA CYS A 254 28.32 10.15 11.28
C CYS A 254 28.79 8.87 11.94
N GLY A 255 29.49 7.97 11.24
CA GLY A 255 30.00 6.71 11.79
C GLY A 255 28.94 5.61 11.99
N GLU A 256 27.66 5.88 11.67
CA GLU A 256 26.59 4.88 11.81
C GLU A 256 26.85 3.65 10.96
N LYS A 257 26.63 2.46 11.50
CA LYS A 257 26.78 1.20 10.78
C LYS A 257 25.61 0.98 9.82
N PHE A 258 25.90 0.43 8.63
CA PHE A 258 24.88 0.09 7.65
C PHE A 258 24.22 -1.25 7.99
N HIS A 259 22.89 -1.23 8.16
CA HIS A 259 22.04 -2.40 8.31
C HIS A 259 20.99 -2.42 7.20
N LEU A 260 21.12 -3.37 6.27
CA LEU A 260 20.16 -3.60 5.21
C LEU A 260 19.09 -4.59 5.67
N GLU A 261 17.82 -4.33 5.35
CA GLU A 261 16.71 -5.17 5.80
C GLU A 261 16.63 -6.50 5.02
N PHE A 262 16.95 -6.48 3.72
CA PHE A 262 16.78 -7.61 2.81
C PHE A 262 18.08 -8.15 2.22
N TYR A 263 19.15 -7.42 2.36
CA TYR A 263 20.44 -7.67 1.73
C TYR A 263 21.57 -7.64 2.74
N ARG A 264 22.64 -8.36 2.43
CA ARG A 264 23.96 -8.20 3.07
C ARG A 264 24.98 -7.78 2.02
N GLN A 265 26.09 -7.22 2.46
CA GLN A 265 27.20 -6.90 1.58
C GLN A 265 28.14 -8.09 1.50
N CYS A 266 28.54 -8.46 0.29
CA CYS A 266 29.61 -9.41 0.06
C CYS A 266 30.92 -8.82 0.61
N THR A 267 31.61 -9.56 1.45
CA THR A 267 32.90 -9.14 2.05
C THR A 267 34.02 -9.02 1.04
N SER A 268 33.94 -9.80 -0.07
CA SER A 268 34.95 -9.83 -1.11
C SER A 268 34.81 -8.74 -2.17
N CYS A 269 33.57 -8.45 -2.63
CA CYS A 269 33.36 -7.50 -3.74
C CYS A 269 32.37 -6.37 -3.43
N GLY A 270 31.81 -6.29 -2.21
CA GLY A 270 30.89 -5.25 -1.76
C GLY A 270 29.49 -5.27 -2.37
N THR A 271 29.20 -6.17 -3.31
CA THR A 271 27.87 -6.30 -3.95
C THR A 271 26.80 -6.61 -2.90
N LYS A 272 25.62 -6.00 -3.05
CA LYS A 272 24.44 -6.37 -2.23
C LYS A 272 23.93 -7.73 -2.67
N VAL A 273 23.85 -8.65 -1.72
CA VAL A 273 23.42 -10.04 -1.94
C VAL A 273 22.20 -10.30 -1.06
N ASP A 274 21.19 -10.99 -1.61
CA ASP A 274 20.01 -11.41 -0.88
C ASP A 274 20.42 -12.24 0.36
N LEU A 275 19.78 -12.02 1.50
CA LEU A 275 20.05 -12.74 2.74
C LEU A 275 19.83 -14.26 2.64
N GLN A 276 19.08 -14.73 1.66
CA GLN A 276 18.77 -16.15 1.43
C GLN A 276 19.79 -16.86 0.52
N VAL A 277 20.65 -16.11 -0.16
CA VAL A 277 21.62 -16.68 -1.11
C VAL A 277 22.95 -16.96 -0.40
N PRO A 278 23.48 -18.20 -0.41
CA PRO A 278 24.70 -18.54 0.32
C PRO A 278 25.98 -18.01 -0.36
N THR A 279 25.91 -17.73 -1.66
CA THR A 279 27.07 -17.29 -2.44
C THR A 279 26.79 -15.97 -3.15
N CYS A 280 27.80 -15.13 -3.30
CA CYS A 280 27.69 -13.86 -4.01
C CYS A 280 27.44 -14.08 -5.50
N THR A 281 26.36 -13.50 -6.02
CA THR A 281 25.99 -13.61 -7.44
C THR A 281 26.95 -12.90 -8.39
N ASN A 282 27.81 -12.00 -7.87
CA ASN A 282 28.77 -11.24 -8.67
C ASN A 282 30.16 -11.88 -8.70
N CYS A 283 30.68 -12.38 -7.55
CA CYS A 283 32.05 -12.88 -7.47
C CYS A 283 32.17 -14.34 -7.03
N GLY A 284 31.06 -15.03 -6.73
CA GLY A 284 31.04 -16.42 -6.31
C GLY A 284 31.53 -16.70 -4.87
N ALA A 285 31.96 -15.68 -4.12
CA ALA A 285 32.40 -15.85 -2.74
C ALA A 285 31.25 -16.25 -1.82
N GLU A 286 31.52 -17.07 -0.79
CA GLU A 286 30.57 -17.31 0.30
C GLU A 286 30.28 -16.02 1.06
N VAL A 287 29.00 -15.82 1.41
CA VAL A 287 28.50 -14.58 2.03
C VAL A 287 27.67 -14.87 3.27
#